data_fe4ae603546b8f231d89ae831121b8dc
#
_entry.id   fe4ae603546b8f231d89ae831121b8dc
#
_cell.length_a   1.000
_cell.length_b   1.000
_cell.length_c   1.000
_cell.angle_alpha   90.00
_cell.angle_beta   90.00
_cell.angle_gamma   90.00
#
_symmetry.space_group_name_H-M   'P 1'
#
loop_
_entity.id
_entity.type
_entity.pdbx_description
1 polymer ?
#
loop_
_entity_poly.entity_id
_entity_poly.type
_entity_poly.pdbx_seq_one_letter_code
_entity_poly.pdbx_strand_id
1 'polypeptide(L)'
;MSSMANEFLSGIDRDWSAERSVVLRYRNCLRFESSAGDDEELKNLFLRTSISEGLRIAPLLVYRDVEILVLDETSLMRTHTLKSIDGAVSIARSLQRGYQRIAFESGGNTGTALTVYGSRLGLETFLVVPSENLSLLDSTDFADPNAHLIAVRDREHVKKVASELREREGLPKVPQPEWRLEASNFIGSFLLEAMLEGLQIDCLVQTISAAFAPIGIFRVLRQQRSELHRLPRFLGVQQAPNCPMYQALKGDEAAGEVSTGDQLLTRVMYDSTPQTYGTVDELRRILEETEGDLVLVDSRDFDRLLGGDFGGAGILDVLAAAGVDIFVREGEIVETTGLLALTGA
;
A
#
# COMPACT_ATOMS: atom_id res chain seq x y z
N MET A 1 10.62 24.50 15.10
CA MET A 1 10.72 23.05 14.91
C MET A 1 11.41 22.43 16.12
N SER A 2 10.88 21.32 16.62
CA SER A 2 11.50 20.57 17.72
C SER A 2 12.79 19.88 17.30
N SER A 3 13.52 19.33 18.29
CA SER A 3 14.71 18.50 18.05
C SER A 3 14.40 17.30 17.14
N MET A 4 13.21 16.69 17.30
CA MET A 4 12.80 15.50 16.53
C MET A 4 12.50 15.83 15.05
N ALA A 5 11.82 16.95 14.76
CA ALA A 5 11.59 17.37 13.38
C ALA A 5 12.91 17.72 12.68
N ASN A 6 13.85 18.35 13.37
CA ASN A 6 15.17 18.62 12.83
C ASN A 6 15.97 17.34 12.58
N GLU A 7 15.88 16.34 13.47
CA GLU A 7 16.50 15.02 13.27
C GLU A 7 15.92 14.33 12.02
N PHE A 8 14.58 14.29 11.87
CA PHE A 8 13.92 13.76 10.67
C PHE A 8 14.39 14.46 9.39
N LEU A 9 14.30 15.79 9.33
CA LEU A 9 14.69 16.58 8.15
C LEU A 9 16.18 16.44 7.80
N SER A 10 17.06 16.28 8.80
CA SER A 10 18.50 16.05 8.59
C SER A 10 18.81 14.64 8.07
N GLY A 11 17.94 13.68 8.33
CA GLY A 11 18.06 12.31 7.83
C GLY A 11 17.65 12.14 6.35
N ILE A 12 16.95 13.13 5.78
CA ILE A 12 16.50 13.05 4.37
C ILE A 12 17.72 13.06 3.44
N ASP A 13 17.83 12.01 2.64
CA ASP A 13 18.84 11.92 1.59
C ASP A 13 18.40 12.71 0.35
N ARG A 14 18.92 13.91 0.23
CA ARG A 14 18.54 14.86 -0.83
C ARG A 14 19.13 14.56 -2.20
N ASP A 15 20.02 13.57 -2.31
CA ASP A 15 20.49 13.05 -3.60
C ASP A 15 19.41 12.23 -4.32
N TRP A 16 18.36 11.87 -3.59
CA TRP A 16 17.19 11.15 -4.10
C TRP A 16 15.94 12.01 -4.02
N SER A 17 15.25 12.18 -5.16
CA SER A 17 13.92 12.78 -5.15
C SER A 17 12.87 11.74 -4.70
N ALA A 18 11.78 12.20 -4.09
CA ALA A 18 10.66 11.33 -3.74
C ALA A 18 10.02 10.67 -4.98
N GLU A 19 10.00 11.36 -6.12
CA GLU A 19 9.51 10.82 -7.40
C GLU A 19 10.38 9.68 -7.95
N ARG A 20 11.62 9.57 -7.53
CA ARG A 20 12.52 8.49 -7.94
C ARG A 20 12.44 7.29 -7.00
N SER A 21 12.62 7.52 -5.69
CA SER A 21 12.46 6.47 -4.68
C SER A 21 12.32 7.08 -3.29
N VAL A 22 11.16 6.90 -2.67
CA VAL A 22 10.94 7.26 -1.25
C VAL A 22 11.74 6.36 -0.32
N VAL A 23 12.02 5.12 -0.72
CA VAL A 23 12.83 4.19 0.07
C VAL A 23 14.25 4.75 0.24
N LEU A 24 14.89 5.18 -0.84
CA LEU A 24 16.24 5.73 -0.80
C LEU A 24 16.27 7.12 -0.15
N ARG A 25 15.26 7.96 -0.41
CA ARG A 25 15.18 9.30 0.16
C ARG A 25 15.08 9.29 1.69
N TYR A 26 14.26 8.39 2.26
CA TYR A 26 13.97 8.40 3.70
C TYR A 26 14.63 7.26 4.49
N ARG A 27 15.52 6.44 3.89
CA ARG A 27 16.15 5.32 4.59
C ARG A 27 16.88 5.69 5.90
N ASN A 28 17.36 6.93 6.00
CA ASN A 28 18.05 7.43 7.19
C ASN A 28 17.11 8.15 8.18
N CYS A 29 15.86 8.40 7.80
CA CYS A 29 14.86 9.03 8.66
C CYS A 29 14.16 8.02 9.58
N LEU A 30 14.20 6.74 9.23
CA LEU A 30 13.49 5.67 9.92
C LEU A 30 14.45 4.89 10.80
N ARG A 31 13.93 4.49 11.98
CA ARG A 31 14.57 3.50 12.85
C ARG A 31 13.88 2.17 12.63
N PHE A 32 14.65 1.16 12.30
CA PHE A 32 14.13 -0.19 12.10
C PHE A 32 14.35 -1.01 13.37
N GLU A 33 13.42 -1.90 13.70
CA GLU A 33 13.53 -2.77 14.88
C GLU A 33 14.66 -3.80 14.68
N SER A 34 15.88 -3.40 15.03
CA SER A 34 17.08 -4.23 14.92
C SER A 34 18.21 -3.64 15.80
N SER A 35 19.29 -4.37 15.95
CA SER A 35 20.51 -3.81 16.56
C SER A 35 21.08 -2.70 15.66
N ALA A 36 21.86 -1.79 16.22
CA ALA A 36 22.42 -0.65 15.47
C ALA A 36 23.22 -1.08 14.22
N GLY A 37 23.92 -2.22 14.28
CA GLY A 37 24.65 -2.78 13.14
C GLY A 37 23.73 -3.31 12.06
N ASP A 38 22.64 -3.95 12.44
CA ASP A 38 21.64 -4.51 11.52
C ASP A 38 20.88 -3.38 10.78
N ASP A 39 20.69 -2.24 11.44
CA ASP A 39 20.03 -1.06 10.85
C ASP A 39 20.85 -0.46 9.70
N GLU A 40 22.16 -0.33 9.87
CA GLU A 40 23.04 0.17 8.80
C GLU A 40 23.18 -0.82 7.63
N GLU A 41 23.23 -2.12 7.92
CA GLU A 41 23.19 -3.16 6.88
C GLU A 41 21.91 -3.04 6.05
N LEU A 42 20.74 -2.90 6.71
CA LEU A 42 19.45 -2.78 6.02
C LEU A 42 19.40 -1.55 5.12
N LYS A 43 19.89 -0.40 5.58
CA LYS A 43 19.97 0.84 4.79
C LYS A 43 20.84 0.64 3.55
N ASN A 44 21.93 -0.10 3.66
CA ASN A 44 22.78 -0.45 2.51
C ASN A 44 22.09 -1.45 1.57
N LEU A 45 21.30 -2.37 2.09
CA LEU A 45 20.51 -3.28 1.27
C LEU A 45 19.44 -2.54 0.46
N PHE A 46 18.83 -1.47 0.98
CA PHE A 46 17.91 -0.65 0.20
C PHE A 46 18.54 -0.07 -1.07
N LEU A 47 19.82 0.29 -1.06
CA LEU A 47 20.53 0.74 -2.28
C LEU A 47 20.58 -0.34 -3.38
N ARG A 48 20.53 -1.61 -2.98
CA ARG A 48 20.53 -2.74 -3.90
C ARG A 48 19.13 -3.17 -4.33
N THR A 49 18.16 -3.09 -3.41
CA THR A 49 16.79 -3.57 -3.65
C THR A 49 15.94 -2.56 -4.38
N SER A 50 16.07 -1.26 -4.12
CA SER A 50 15.26 -0.23 -4.77
C SER A 50 15.42 -0.23 -6.29
N ILE A 51 14.31 -0.06 -6.99
CA ILE A 51 14.23 0.06 -8.46
C ILE A 51 13.58 1.40 -8.81
N SER A 52 12.28 1.53 -8.50
CA SER A 52 11.47 2.74 -8.66
C SER A 52 10.28 2.63 -7.70
N GLU A 53 10.35 3.37 -6.61
CA GLU A 53 9.33 3.48 -5.57
C GLU A 53 8.97 4.97 -5.40
N GLY A 54 8.68 5.62 -6.53
CA GLY A 54 8.40 7.04 -6.57
C GLY A 54 7.01 7.38 -6.06
N LEU A 55 6.91 8.49 -5.32
CA LEU A 55 5.66 9.11 -4.89
C LEU A 55 5.63 10.57 -5.30
N ARG A 56 4.45 11.07 -5.60
CA ARG A 56 4.18 12.49 -5.78
C ARG A 56 2.78 12.84 -5.29
N ILE A 57 2.57 14.11 -5.03
CA ILE A 57 1.23 14.69 -4.80
C ILE A 57 0.90 15.54 -6.01
N ALA A 58 -0.26 15.28 -6.63
CA ALA A 58 -0.75 16.04 -7.77
C ALA A 58 -2.13 16.61 -7.48
N PRO A 59 -2.43 17.87 -7.90
CA PRO A 59 -3.77 18.40 -7.81
C PRO A 59 -4.71 17.61 -8.74
N LEU A 60 -5.88 17.24 -8.24
CA LEU A 60 -6.88 16.50 -9.01
C LEU A 60 -8.02 17.43 -9.45
N LEU A 61 -8.80 17.91 -8.48
CA LEU A 61 -9.95 18.77 -8.74
C LEU A 61 -10.38 19.52 -7.46
N VAL A 62 -11.20 20.53 -7.62
CA VAL A 62 -11.95 21.14 -6.52
C VAL A 62 -13.40 20.68 -6.62
N TYR A 63 -13.90 20.05 -5.56
CA TYR A 63 -15.27 19.58 -5.48
C TYR A 63 -15.96 20.15 -4.25
N ARG A 64 -17.00 20.97 -4.44
CA ARG A 64 -17.77 21.60 -3.36
C ARG A 64 -16.86 22.31 -2.33
N ASP A 65 -15.98 23.17 -2.84
CA ASP A 65 -15.00 23.94 -2.04
C ASP A 65 -13.97 23.08 -1.27
N VAL A 66 -13.83 21.79 -1.62
CA VAL A 66 -12.79 20.91 -1.14
C VAL A 66 -11.77 20.70 -2.25
N GLU A 67 -10.53 21.06 -2.00
CA GLU A 67 -9.42 20.71 -2.89
C GLU A 67 -9.05 19.25 -2.72
N ILE A 68 -9.06 18.49 -3.80
CA ILE A 68 -8.70 17.08 -3.80
C ILE A 68 -7.37 16.91 -4.52
N LEU A 69 -6.40 16.35 -3.81
CA LEU A 69 -5.11 15.97 -4.33
C LEU A 69 -5.01 14.46 -4.42
N VAL A 70 -4.24 13.98 -5.38
CA VAL A 70 -3.88 12.57 -5.48
C VAL A 70 -2.51 12.35 -4.86
N LEU A 71 -2.41 11.44 -3.92
CA LEU A 71 -1.16 10.79 -3.55
C LEU A 71 -0.92 9.66 -4.54
N ASP A 72 -0.15 9.95 -5.59
CA ASP A 72 0.09 9.03 -6.70
C ASP A 72 1.05 7.90 -6.27
N GLU A 73 0.47 6.74 -5.98
CA GLU A 73 1.14 5.51 -5.53
C GLU A 73 1.33 4.50 -6.67
N THR A 74 1.15 4.92 -7.91
CA THR A 74 1.12 4.02 -9.09
C THR A 74 2.04 4.43 -10.22
N SER A 75 1.94 5.67 -10.70
CA SER A 75 2.58 6.10 -11.96
C SER A 75 4.11 6.01 -11.94
N LEU A 76 4.72 6.19 -10.77
CA LEU A 76 6.17 6.19 -10.58
C LEU A 76 6.71 4.91 -9.91
N MET A 77 5.83 3.91 -9.71
CA MET A 77 6.19 2.64 -9.10
C MET A 77 6.58 1.59 -10.14
N ARG A 78 7.61 0.77 -9.84
CA ARG A 78 8.07 -0.30 -10.76
C ARG A 78 6.97 -1.30 -11.12
N THR A 79 6.08 -1.58 -10.19
CA THR A 79 4.96 -2.52 -10.41
C THR A 79 3.62 -1.81 -10.58
N HIS A 80 3.62 -0.50 -10.78
CA HIS A 80 2.42 0.34 -10.88
C HIS A 80 1.50 0.24 -9.66
N THR A 81 2.07 -0.07 -8.49
CA THR A 81 1.36 -0.17 -7.23
C THR A 81 2.27 0.22 -6.06
N LEU A 82 1.69 0.69 -4.97
CA LEU A 82 2.42 0.95 -3.71
C LEU A 82 3.18 -0.29 -3.19
N LYS A 83 2.86 -1.49 -3.71
CA LYS A 83 3.55 -2.74 -3.36
C LYS A 83 4.99 -2.79 -3.87
N SER A 84 5.40 -1.88 -4.75
CA SER A 84 6.83 -1.68 -5.07
C SER A 84 7.65 -1.37 -3.81
N ILE A 85 7.11 -0.57 -2.89
CA ILE A 85 7.76 -0.29 -1.60
C ILE A 85 7.80 -1.56 -0.73
N ASP A 86 6.68 -2.32 -0.66
CA ASP A 86 6.64 -3.64 0.01
C ASP A 86 7.73 -4.58 -0.57
N GLY A 87 7.90 -4.58 -1.90
CA GLY A 87 8.92 -5.38 -2.60
C GLY A 87 10.34 -5.00 -2.19
N ALA A 88 10.68 -3.70 -2.27
CA ALA A 88 12.01 -3.20 -1.91
C ALA A 88 12.38 -3.57 -0.45
N VAL A 89 11.46 -3.30 0.49
CA VAL A 89 11.70 -3.52 1.93
C VAL A 89 11.73 -5.02 2.27
N SER A 90 10.75 -5.80 1.79
CA SER A 90 10.67 -7.22 2.13
C SER A 90 11.82 -8.02 1.54
N ILE A 91 12.31 -7.66 0.35
CA ILE A 91 13.47 -8.31 -0.25
C ILE A 91 14.76 -7.88 0.46
N ALA A 92 14.92 -6.62 0.87
CA ALA A 92 16.03 -6.19 1.71
C ALA A 92 16.08 -6.99 3.03
N ARG A 93 14.95 -7.13 3.70
CA ARG A 93 14.82 -7.94 4.92
C ARG A 93 15.12 -9.42 4.67
N SER A 94 14.67 -9.97 3.53
CA SER A 94 14.96 -11.36 3.17
C SER A 94 16.47 -11.59 2.97
N LEU A 95 17.15 -10.68 2.28
CA LEU A 95 18.61 -10.72 2.11
C LEU A 95 19.35 -10.57 3.43
N GLN A 96 18.92 -9.66 4.30
CA GLN A 96 19.48 -9.49 5.65
C GLN A 96 19.37 -10.77 6.49
N ARG A 97 18.30 -11.54 6.31
CA ARG A 97 18.12 -12.86 6.95
C ARG A 97 18.87 -13.99 6.25
N GLY A 98 19.57 -13.73 5.16
CA GLY A 98 20.30 -14.73 4.39
C GLY A 98 19.40 -15.67 3.58
N TYR A 99 18.14 -15.32 3.35
CA TYR A 99 17.23 -16.15 2.56
C TYR A 99 17.66 -16.16 1.09
N GLN A 100 17.63 -17.35 0.49
CA GLN A 100 17.90 -17.57 -0.94
C GLN A 100 16.63 -17.96 -1.68
N ARG A 101 15.65 -18.51 -0.97
CA ARG A 101 14.37 -19.01 -1.46
C ARG A 101 13.27 -18.49 -0.56
N ILE A 102 12.18 -17.97 -1.14
CA ILE A 102 11.05 -17.42 -0.40
C ILE A 102 9.72 -17.83 -1.03
N ALA A 103 8.71 -18.09 -0.20
CA ALA A 103 7.37 -18.41 -0.67
C ALA A 103 6.32 -17.53 0.01
N PHE A 104 5.38 -17.06 -0.79
CA PHE A 104 4.33 -16.15 -0.35
C PHE A 104 3.01 -16.41 -1.08
N GLU A 105 1.93 -16.03 -0.41
CA GLU A 105 0.58 -15.98 -0.98
C GLU A 105 0.18 -14.53 -1.26
N SER A 106 -0.51 -14.31 -2.38
CA SER A 106 -1.01 -12.99 -2.74
C SER A 106 -2.17 -13.05 -3.72
N GLY A 107 -3.10 -12.09 -3.65
CA GLY A 107 -4.10 -11.86 -4.69
C GLY A 107 -3.52 -11.30 -5.99
N GLY A 108 -2.29 -10.81 -5.98
CA GLY A 108 -1.60 -10.25 -7.16
C GLY A 108 -0.49 -9.29 -6.79
N ASN A 109 -0.81 -8.05 -6.44
CA ASN A 109 0.13 -6.93 -6.34
C ASN A 109 1.34 -7.17 -5.43
N THR A 110 1.13 -7.63 -4.20
CA THR A 110 2.26 -7.97 -3.29
C THR A 110 3.11 -9.09 -3.88
N GLY A 111 2.47 -10.10 -4.47
CA GLY A 111 3.16 -11.22 -5.10
C GLY A 111 4.02 -10.78 -6.28
N THR A 112 3.47 -9.97 -7.18
CA THR A 112 4.20 -9.37 -8.30
C THR A 112 5.42 -8.59 -7.80
N ALA A 113 5.24 -7.71 -6.81
CA ALA A 113 6.34 -6.92 -6.28
C ALA A 113 7.45 -7.79 -5.68
N LEU A 114 7.11 -8.76 -4.82
CA LEU A 114 8.11 -9.66 -4.23
C LEU A 114 8.84 -10.48 -5.30
N THR A 115 8.14 -10.93 -6.34
CA THR A 115 8.76 -11.67 -7.45
C THR A 115 9.73 -10.78 -8.23
N VAL A 116 9.27 -9.61 -8.69
CA VAL A 116 10.10 -8.68 -9.49
C VAL A 116 11.36 -8.25 -8.73
N TYR A 117 11.21 -7.87 -7.47
CA TYR A 117 12.34 -7.39 -6.66
C TYR A 117 13.27 -8.55 -6.24
N GLY A 118 12.70 -9.74 -5.95
CA GLY A 118 13.46 -10.92 -5.55
C GLY A 118 14.27 -11.51 -6.69
N SER A 119 13.64 -11.76 -7.83
CA SER A 119 14.28 -12.35 -9.01
C SER A 119 15.45 -11.49 -9.51
N ARG A 120 15.28 -10.16 -9.54
CA ARG A 120 16.37 -9.24 -9.89
C ARG A 120 17.64 -9.44 -9.06
N LEU A 121 17.51 -9.91 -7.83
CA LEU A 121 18.63 -10.14 -6.91
C LEU A 121 18.99 -11.62 -6.75
N GLY A 122 18.44 -12.49 -7.60
CA GLY A 122 18.75 -13.90 -7.66
C GLY A 122 18.06 -14.74 -6.58
N LEU A 123 17.02 -14.22 -5.92
CA LEU A 123 16.20 -15.04 -5.02
C LEU A 123 15.26 -15.92 -5.84
N GLU A 124 15.14 -17.19 -5.44
CA GLU A 124 14.11 -18.07 -5.96
C GLU A 124 12.80 -17.78 -5.24
N THR A 125 11.77 -17.40 -6.01
CA THR A 125 10.49 -16.92 -5.49
C THR A 125 9.33 -17.85 -5.88
N PHE A 126 8.45 -18.15 -4.94
CA PHE A 126 7.28 -18.99 -5.13
C PHE A 126 6.03 -18.20 -4.78
N LEU A 127 5.31 -17.71 -5.79
CA LEU A 127 4.03 -17.04 -5.61
C LEU A 127 2.88 -18.05 -5.71
N VAL A 128 2.09 -18.16 -4.64
CA VAL A 128 0.82 -18.88 -4.63
C VAL A 128 -0.32 -17.88 -4.82
N VAL A 129 -1.12 -18.05 -5.88
CA VAL A 129 -2.12 -17.06 -6.31
C VAL A 129 -3.44 -17.76 -6.71
N PRO A 130 -4.62 -17.13 -6.52
CA PRO A 130 -5.87 -17.63 -7.06
C PRO A 130 -5.81 -17.73 -8.60
N SER A 131 -6.24 -18.85 -9.17
CA SER A 131 -6.18 -19.05 -10.64
C SER A 131 -7.00 -18.01 -11.42
N GLU A 132 -8.07 -17.49 -10.84
CA GLU A 132 -8.89 -16.43 -11.43
C GLU A 132 -8.17 -15.07 -11.53
N ASN A 133 -7.08 -14.86 -10.77
CA ASN A 133 -6.30 -13.64 -10.80
C ASN A 133 -5.10 -13.73 -11.77
N LEU A 134 -4.90 -14.87 -12.46
CA LEU A 134 -3.77 -15.02 -13.41
C LEU A 134 -3.82 -13.99 -14.54
N SER A 135 -5.01 -13.63 -15.00
CA SER A 135 -5.20 -12.62 -16.04
C SER A 135 -4.81 -11.19 -15.59
N LEU A 136 -4.73 -10.95 -14.28
CA LEU A 136 -4.33 -9.67 -13.71
C LEU A 136 -2.81 -9.53 -13.57
N LEU A 137 -2.05 -10.61 -13.77
CA LEU A 137 -0.59 -10.61 -13.68
C LEU A 137 0.05 -10.35 -15.04
N ASP A 138 1.17 -9.63 -15.05
CA ASP A 138 1.98 -9.48 -16.25
C ASP A 138 2.94 -10.66 -16.39
N SER A 139 2.81 -11.42 -17.46
CA SER A 139 3.67 -12.58 -17.71
C SER A 139 5.16 -12.22 -17.79
N THR A 140 5.50 -10.98 -18.16
CA THR A 140 6.88 -10.51 -18.24
C THR A 140 7.54 -10.40 -16.88
N ASP A 141 6.77 -10.13 -15.81
CA ASP A 141 7.26 -10.08 -14.44
C ASP A 141 7.63 -11.46 -13.89
N PHE A 142 7.18 -12.54 -14.55
CA PHE A 142 7.42 -13.94 -14.19
C PHE A 142 8.28 -14.69 -15.21
N ALA A 143 8.96 -13.96 -16.11
CA ALA A 143 9.80 -14.57 -17.13
C ALA A 143 11.16 -15.09 -16.60
N ASP A 144 11.57 -14.69 -15.40
CA ASP A 144 12.79 -15.17 -14.76
C ASP A 144 12.66 -16.66 -14.36
N PRO A 145 13.65 -17.52 -14.65
CA PRO A 145 13.59 -18.93 -14.29
C PRO A 145 13.52 -19.21 -12.77
N ASN A 146 13.89 -18.25 -11.93
CA ASN A 146 13.75 -18.33 -10.47
C ASN A 146 12.37 -17.86 -9.96
N ALA A 147 11.48 -17.41 -10.85
CA ALA A 147 10.13 -16.99 -10.50
C ALA A 147 9.13 -18.13 -10.75
N HIS A 148 8.58 -18.70 -9.69
CA HIS A 148 7.62 -19.80 -9.77
C HIS A 148 6.22 -19.31 -9.43
N LEU A 149 5.25 -19.56 -10.34
CA LEU A 149 3.86 -19.20 -10.20
C LEU A 149 3.02 -20.45 -9.96
N ILE A 150 2.33 -20.51 -8.81
CA ILE A 150 1.50 -21.65 -8.41
C ILE A 150 0.05 -21.19 -8.33
N ALA A 151 -0.75 -21.59 -9.32
CA ALA A 151 -2.16 -21.24 -9.40
C ALA A 151 -3.03 -22.21 -8.58
N VAL A 152 -3.86 -21.67 -7.70
CA VAL A 152 -4.82 -22.43 -6.89
C VAL A 152 -6.24 -22.12 -7.34
N ARG A 153 -7.02 -23.15 -7.67
CA ARG A 153 -8.36 -23.00 -8.23
C ARG A 153 -9.31 -22.27 -7.27
N ASP A 154 -9.28 -22.63 -6.01
CA ASP A 154 -10.15 -22.06 -4.97
C ASP A 154 -9.37 -21.04 -4.15
N ARG A 155 -9.79 -19.76 -4.20
CA ARG A 155 -9.12 -18.66 -3.51
C ARG A 155 -9.01 -18.88 -1.99
N GLU A 156 -9.99 -19.54 -1.37
CA GLU A 156 -9.98 -19.82 0.05
C GLU A 156 -8.87 -20.79 0.47
N HIS A 157 -8.35 -21.59 -0.46
CA HIS A 157 -7.26 -22.53 -0.23
C HIS A 157 -5.85 -21.93 -0.45
N VAL A 158 -5.73 -20.72 -0.97
CA VAL A 158 -4.42 -20.11 -1.30
C VAL A 158 -3.49 -20.05 -0.09
N LYS A 159 -3.98 -19.56 1.06
CA LYS A 159 -3.19 -19.48 2.31
C LYS A 159 -2.75 -20.87 2.80
N LYS A 160 -3.63 -21.88 2.68
CA LYS A 160 -3.34 -23.26 3.07
C LYS A 160 -2.26 -23.86 2.18
N VAL A 161 -2.40 -23.77 0.85
CA VAL A 161 -1.43 -24.29 -0.12
C VAL A 161 -0.06 -23.63 0.07
N ALA A 162 -0.02 -22.32 0.31
CA ALA A 162 1.22 -21.61 0.58
C ALA A 162 1.88 -22.07 1.90
N SER A 163 1.10 -22.37 2.94
CA SER A 163 1.62 -22.93 4.20
C SER A 163 2.20 -24.32 4.01
N GLU A 164 1.47 -25.20 3.34
CA GLU A 164 1.92 -26.56 3.02
C GLU A 164 3.20 -26.56 2.18
N LEU A 165 3.30 -25.64 1.20
CA LEU A 165 4.52 -25.46 0.41
C LEU A 165 5.71 -25.06 1.30
N ARG A 166 5.52 -24.04 2.15
CA ARG A 166 6.58 -23.58 3.06
C ARG A 166 7.04 -24.68 3.99
N GLU A 167 6.14 -25.42 4.59
CA GLU A 167 6.46 -26.54 5.49
C GLU A 167 7.24 -27.64 4.78
N ARG A 168 6.78 -28.05 3.59
CA ARG A 168 7.42 -29.11 2.80
C ARG A 168 8.83 -28.73 2.34
N GLU A 169 9.01 -27.49 1.90
CA GLU A 169 10.27 -27.01 1.32
C GLU A 169 11.18 -26.30 2.33
N GLY A 170 10.77 -26.18 3.58
CA GLY A 170 11.52 -25.44 4.61
C GLY A 170 11.69 -23.96 4.32
N LEU A 171 10.68 -23.33 3.68
CA LEU A 171 10.75 -21.93 3.23
C LEU A 171 10.23 -20.95 4.30
N PRO A 172 10.83 -19.78 4.45
CA PRO A 172 10.34 -18.75 5.36
C PRO A 172 9.02 -18.16 4.88
N LYS A 173 8.18 -17.70 5.83
CA LYS A 173 7.01 -16.88 5.53
C LYS A 173 7.46 -15.44 5.26
N VAL A 174 7.23 -14.96 4.04
CA VAL A 174 7.56 -13.61 3.57
C VAL A 174 6.33 -13.02 2.84
N PRO A 175 6.01 -11.74 3.00
CA PRO A 175 6.57 -10.81 3.99
C PRO A 175 6.03 -11.10 5.41
N GLN A 176 6.80 -10.70 6.40
CA GLN A 176 6.27 -10.62 7.76
C GLN A 176 5.39 -9.37 7.88
N PRO A 177 4.36 -9.35 8.75
CA PRO A 177 3.50 -8.18 8.91
C PRO A 177 4.27 -6.88 9.20
N GLU A 178 5.30 -6.95 10.06
CA GLU A 178 6.10 -5.79 10.43
C GLU A 178 6.88 -5.20 9.23
N TRP A 179 7.38 -6.03 8.31
CA TRP A 179 8.07 -5.52 7.10
C TRP A 179 7.14 -4.73 6.18
N ARG A 180 5.85 -5.07 6.15
CA ARG A 180 4.83 -4.32 5.41
C ARG A 180 4.52 -2.98 6.07
N LEU A 181 4.55 -2.94 7.41
CA LEU A 181 4.41 -1.70 8.17
C LEU A 181 5.63 -0.80 7.98
N GLU A 182 6.85 -1.38 8.01
CA GLU A 182 8.09 -0.67 7.69
C GLU A 182 8.05 -0.07 6.27
N ALA A 183 7.58 -0.82 5.28
CA ALA A 183 7.40 -0.32 3.93
C ALA A 183 6.46 0.89 3.89
N SER A 184 5.36 0.83 4.62
CA SER A 184 4.38 1.91 4.67
C SER A 184 4.87 3.15 5.44
N ASN A 185 5.88 3.02 6.31
CA ASN A 185 6.51 4.16 6.98
C ASN A 185 7.18 5.12 5.96
N PHE A 186 7.62 4.64 4.80
CA PHE A 186 8.18 5.49 3.75
C PHE A 186 7.13 6.42 3.13
N ILE A 187 5.88 5.95 2.99
CA ILE A 187 4.76 6.80 2.56
C ILE A 187 4.48 7.86 3.64
N GLY A 188 4.47 7.43 4.91
CA GLY A 188 4.31 8.34 6.05
C GLY A 188 5.40 9.41 6.12
N SER A 189 6.65 9.05 5.82
CA SER A 189 7.79 9.98 5.77
C SER A 189 7.63 11.01 4.65
N PHE A 190 7.15 10.59 3.48
CA PHE A 190 6.86 11.48 2.36
C PHE A 190 5.77 12.51 2.73
N LEU A 191 4.66 12.03 3.31
CA LEU A 191 3.59 12.93 3.76
C LEU A 191 4.07 13.86 4.89
N LEU A 192 4.87 13.35 5.82
CA LEU A 192 5.44 14.16 6.90
C LEU A 192 6.32 15.29 6.35
N GLU A 193 7.22 15.02 5.38
CA GLU A 193 8.03 16.05 4.75
C GLU A 193 7.15 17.12 4.13
N ALA A 194 6.15 16.73 3.32
CA ALA A 194 5.22 17.68 2.70
C ALA A 194 4.47 18.54 3.72
N MET A 195 4.02 17.94 4.83
CA MET A 195 3.33 18.67 5.90
C MET A 195 4.26 19.63 6.66
N LEU A 196 5.51 19.23 6.91
CA LEU A 196 6.52 20.10 7.53
C LEU A 196 6.94 21.24 6.60
N GLU A 197 6.85 21.07 5.28
CA GLU A 197 7.07 22.10 4.26
C GLU A 197 5.84 23.01 4.05
N GLY A 198 4.73 22.75 4.74
CA GLY A 198 3.56 23.63 4.80
C GLY A 198 2.30 23.10 4.14
N LEU A 199 2.32 21.90 3.54
CA LEU A 199 1.10 21.28 3.05
C LEU A 199 0.18 20.93 4.21
N GLN A 200 -1.01 21.52 4.25
CA GLN A 200 -2.04 21.19 5.24
C GLN A 200 -2.95 20.10 4.66
N ILE A 201 -2.95 18.95 5.28
CA ILE A 201 -3.82 17.83 4.88
C ILE A 201 -4.90 17.66 5.93
N ASP A 202 -6.16 17.89 5.55
CA ASP A 202 -7.30 17.74 6.45
C ASP A 202 -7.80 16.30 6.51
N CYS A 203 -7.74 15.60 5.38
CA CYS A 203 -8.22 14.24 5.29
C CYS A 203 -7.32 13.39 4.38
N LEU A 204 -7.03 12.17 4.81
CA LEU A 204 -6.39 11.11 4.02
C LEU A 204 -7.45 10.04 3.75
N VAL A 205 -7.72 9.78 2.47
CA VAL A 205 -8.64 8.73 2.03
C VAL A 205 -7.82 7.63 1.36
N GLN A 206 -7.98 6.38 1.78
CA GLN A 206 -7.26 5.26 1.18
C GLN A 206 -8.09 3.98 1.19
N THR A 207 -8.02 3.23 0.09
CA THR A 207 -8.56 1.87 0.06
C THR A 207 -7.76 0.94 0.97
N ILE A 208 -8.45 0.11 1.72
CA ILE A 208 -7.81 -0.82 2.66
C ILE A 208 -8.25 -2.27 2.42
N SER A 209 -7.29 -3.19 2.53
CA SER A 209 -7.54 -4.61 2.76
C SER A 209 -7.18 -4.90 4.22
N ALA A 210 -5.92 -5.20 4.54
CA ALA A 210 -5.43 -5.44 5.90
C ALA A 210 -4.88 -4.18 6.63
N ALA A 211 -5.08 -2.99 6.07
CA ALA A 211 -4.72 -1.68 6.64
C ALA A 211 -3.23 -1.44 6.96
N PHE A 212 -2.29 -2.15 6.33
CA PHE A 212 -0.85 -1.92 6.57
C PHE A 212 -0.43 -0.49 6.21
N ALA A 213 -0.90 0.02 5.06
CA ALA A 213 -0.51 1.35 4.59
C ALA A 213 -0.91 2.46 5.57
N PRO A 214 -2.18 2.62 5.98
CA PRO A 214 -2.52 3.67 6.93
C PRO A 214 -1.82 3.50 8.28
N ILE A 215 -1.61 2.27 8.76
CA ILE A 215 -0.91 2.05 10.03
C ILE A 215 0.54 2.56 9.95
N GLY A 216 1.29 2.21 8.90
CA GLY A 216 2.64 2.70 8.72
C GLY A 216 2.70 4.22 8.56
N ILE A 217 1.79 4.82 7.77
CA ILE A 217 1.68 6.27 7.61
C ILE A 217 1.49 6.94 8.98
N PHE A 218 0.47 6.53 9.73
CA PHE A 218 0.15 7.17 11.01
C PHE A 218 1.17 6.86 12.11
N ARG A 219 1.94 5.77 12.05
CA ARG A 219 3.09 5.55 12.93
C ARG A 219 4.11 6.67 12.80
N VAL A 220 4.43 7.09 11.58
CA VAL A 220 5.39 8.19 11.34
C VAL A 220 4.80 9.54 11.74
N LEU A 221 3.57 9.84 11.32
CA LEU A 221 2.94 11.13 11.63
C LEU A 221 2.77 11.34 13.14
N ARG A 222 2.45 10.30 13.90
CA ARG A 222 2.33 10.36 15.37
C ARG A 222 3.64 10.72 16.06
N GLN A 223 4.78 10.25 15.55
CA GLN A 223 6.09 10.57 16.14
C GLN A 223 6.40 12.07 16.11
N GLN A 224 5.81 12.78 15.15
CA GLN A 224 6.01 14.22 14.95
C GLN A 224 4.74 15.05 15.23
N ARG A 225 3.79 14.49 16.00
CA ARG A 225 2.48 15.13 16.26
C ARG A 225 2.60 16.53 16.86
N SER A 226 3.63 16.80 17.65
CA SER A 226 3.86 18.13 18.23
C SER A 226 4.22 19.21 17.21
N GLU A 227 4.70 18.83 16.04
CA GLU A 227 5.08 19.72 14.94
C GLU A 227 3.95 19.92 13.93
N LEU A 228 3.03 18.98 13.89
CA LEU A 228 1.88 19.04 13.01
C LEU A 228 0.73 19.79 13.70
N HIS A 229 0.05 20.66 12.96
CA HIS A 229 -1.12 21.37 13.48
C HIS A 229 -2.17 20.36 14.01
N ARG A 230 -2.44 19.32 13.22
CA ARG A 230 -3.26 18.16 13.58
C ARG A 230 -2.89 16.96 12.72
N LEU A 231 -3.26 15.76 13.16
CA LEU A 231 -3.24 14.60 12.27
C LEU A 231 -4.38 14.72 11.25
N PRO A 232 -4.15 14.33 9.99
CA PRO A 232 -5.24 14.23 9.01
C PRO A 232 -6.33 13.30 9.50
N ARG A 233 -7.60 13.62 9.25
CA ARG A 233 -8.70 12.67 9.42
C ARG A 233 -8.48 11.49 8.48
N PHE A 234 -8.61 10.27 8.97
CA PHE A 234 -8.47 9.08 8.12
C PHE A 234 -9.83 8.52 7.70
N LEU A 235 -10.03 8.34 6.39
CA LEU A 235 -11.17 7.62 5.83
C LEU A 235 -10.68 6.38 5.08
N GLY A 236 -10.91 5.21 5.68
CA GLY A 236 -10.61 3.94 5.04
C GLY A 236 -11.78 3.49 4.16
N VAL A 237 -11.49 3.03 2.94
CA VAL A 237 -12.50 2.57 1.99
C VAL A 237 -12.35 1.07 1.77
N GLN A 238 -13.45 0.31 1.91
CA GLN A 238 -13.53 -1.09 1.50
C GLN A 238 -14.66 -1.30 0.49
N GLN A 239 -14.51 -2.30 -0.37
CA GLN A 239 -15.58 -2.74 -1.25
C GLN A 239 -16.62 -3.53 -0.44
N ALA A 240 -17.90 -3.21 -0.60
CA ALA A 240 -18.99 -3.81 0.16
C ALA A 240 -19.04 -5.35 0.07
N PRO A 241 -18.80 -6.00 -1.08
CA PRO A 241 -18.80 -7.47 -1.19
C PRO A 241 -17.66 -8.18 -0.41
N ASN A 242 -16.63 -7.43 0.02
CA ASN A 242 -15.54 -7.96 0.85
C ASN A 242 -15.02 -6.86 1.79
N CYS A 243 -15.63 -6.76 2.96
CA CYS A 243 -15.40 -5.69 3.93
C CYS A 243 -15.06 -6.18 5.37
N PRO A 244 -14.18 -7.18 5.54
CA PRO A 244 -13.98 -7.81 6.86
C PRO A 244 -13.38 -6.86 7.90
N MET A 245 -12.62 -5.83 7.54
CA MET A 245 -12.13 -4.84 8.50
C MET A 245 -13.26 -3.92 8.97
N TYR A 246 -14.17 -3.56 8.07
CA TYR A 246 -15.37 -2.80 8.42
C TYR A 246 -16.23 -3.58 9.41
N GLN A 247 -16.50 -4.85 9.12
CA GLN A 247 -17.26 -5.75 10.02
C GLN A 247 -16.60 -5.90 11.39
N ALA A 248 -15.27 -6.09 11.44
CA ALA A 248 -14.52 -6.21 12.68
C ALA A 248 -14.56 -4.95 13.56
N LEU A 249 -14.76 -3.76 12.98
CA LEU A 249 -14.76 -2.48 13.69
C LEU A 249 -16.15 -1.92 13.96
N LYS A 250 -17.11 -2.15 13.07
CA LYS A 250 -18.48 -1.60 13.14
C LYS A 250 -19.54 -2.65 13.48
N GLY A 251 -19.22 -3.94 13.38
CA GLY A 251 -20.14 -5.07 13.51
C GLY A 251 -20.79 -5.48 12.18
N ASP A 252 -21.26 -6.73 12.12
CA ASP A 252 -21.85 -7.29 10.90
C ASP A 252 -23.13 -6.59 10.47
N GLU A 253 -23.97 -6.18 11.43
CA GLU A 253 -25.22 -5.46 11.16
C GLU A 253 -25.00 -4.11 10.48
N ALA A 254 -23.87 -3.44 10.76
CA ALA A 254 -23.53 -2.14 10.16
C ALA A 254 -23.14 -2.26 8.68
N ALA A 255 -22.69 -3.43 8.23
CA ALA A 255 -22.39 -3.69 6.83
C ALA A 255 -23.67 -3.79 5.96
N GLY A 256 -24.84 -3.90 6.59
CA GLY A 256 -26.12 -4.07 5.92
C GLY A 256 -26.26 -5.44 5.24
N GLU A 257 -27.39 -5.67 4.57
CA GLU A 257 -27.51 -6.78 3.62
C GLU A 257 -26.67 -6.44 2.38
N VAL A 258 -25.37 -6.80 2.42
CA VAL A 258 -24.57 -6.84 1.21
C VAL A 258 -25.27 -7.81 0.26
N SER A 259 -25.72 -7.30 -0.89
CA SER A 259 -26.38 -8.14 -1.88
C SER A 259 -25.43 -9.30 -2.23
N THR A 260 -25.88 -10.53 -2.01
CA THR A 260 -25.11 -11.76 -2.28
C THR A 260 -24.75 -11.92 -3.78
N GLY A 261 -25.13 -10.94 -4.62
CA GLY A 261 -24.86 -10.88 -6.06
C GLY A 261 -23.91 -9.76 -6.47
N ASP A 262 -23.44 -8.91 -5.55
CA ASP A 262 -22.54 -7.84 -5.91
C ASP A 262 -21.15 -8.38 -6.27
N GLN A 263 -20.65 -7.96 -7.45
CA GLN A 263 -19.31 -8.31 -7.89
C GLN A 263 -18.26 -7.51 -7.09
N LEU A 264 -17.12 -8.14 -6.87
CA LEU A 264 -15.94 -7.42 -6.38
C LEU A 264 -15.58 -6.30 -7.36
N LEU A 265 -15.35 -5.11 -6.86
CA LEU A 265 -14.81 -4.00 -7.67
C LEU A 265 -13.38 -4.32 -8.09
N THR A 266 -12.63 -5.00 -7.24
CA THR A 266 -11.28 -5.45 -7.53
C THR A 266 -10.95 -6.75 -6.80
N ARG A 267 -10.55 -7.78 -7.58
CA ARG A 267 -10.20 -9.10 -7.05
C ARG A 267 -8.89 -9.11 -6.27
N VAL A 268 -7.95 -8.22 -6.61
CA VAL A 268 -6.64 -8.16 -5.94
C VAL A 268 -6.72 -7.67 -4.49
N MET A 269 -7.80 -6.95 -4.14
CA MET A 269 -8.05 -6.47 -2.78
C MET A 269 -8.81 -7.46 -1.90
N TYR A 270 -9.25 -8.60 -2.47
CA TYR A 270 -9.97 -9.61 -1.71
C TYR A 270 -9.08 -10.27 -0.66
N ASP A 271 -9.52 -10.24 0.58
CA ASP A 271 -8.99 -11.05 1.69
C ASP A 271 -10.14 -11.34 2.66
N SER A 272 -10.45 -12.61 2.88
CA SER A 272 -11.52 -13.04 3.80
C SER A 272 -11.11 -12.97 5.27
N THR A 273 -9.81 -12.90 5.56
CA THR A 273 -9.29 -12.97 6.93
C THR A 273 -8.17 -11.97 7.24
N PRO A 274 -8.30 -10.67 6.85
CA PRO A 274 -7.25 -9.68 7.06
C PRO A 274 -7.00 -9.38 8.54
N GLN A 275 -7.98 -9.60 9.42
CA GLN A 275 -7.84 -9.46 10.87
C GLN A 275 -6.78 -10.40 11.46
N THR A 276 -6.42 -11.51 10.76
CA THR A 276 -5.36 -12.44 11.19
C THR A 276 -3.96 -11.81 11.19
N TYR A 277 -3.79 -10.65 10.56
CA TYR A 277 -2.53 -9.91 10.59
C TYR A 277 -2.33 -9.05 11.84
N GLY A 278 -3.33 -8.98 12.74
CA GLY A 278 -3.24 -8.23 14.00
C GLY A 278 -3.32 -6.70 13.84
N THR A 279 -3.91 -6.22 12.74
CA THR A 279 -3.96 -4.79 12.39
C THR A 279 -5.22 -4.06 12.87
N VAL A 280 -6.25 -4.79 13.32
CA VAL A 280 -7.57 -4.23 13.68
C VAL A 280 -7.48 -3.19 14.80
N ASP A 281 -6.76 -3.50 15.88
CA ASP A 281 -6.69 -2.60 17.05
C ASP A 281 -5.91 -1.33 16.73
N GLU A 282 -4.86 -1.43 15.90
CA GLU A 282 -4.09 -0.27 15.48
C GLU A 282 -4.91 0.62 14.52
N LEU A 283 -5.68 0.01 13.62
CA LEU A 283 -6.61 0.74 12.76
C LEU A 283 -7.69 1.45 13.59
N ARG A 284 -8.27 0.76 14.60
CA ARG A 284 -9.24 1.35 15.54
C ARG A 284 -8.67 2.60 16.19
N ARG A 285 -7.44 2.51 16.71
CA ARG A 285 -6.75 3.64 17.35
C ARG A 285 -6.56 4.81 16.37
N ILE A 286 -6.22 4.55 15.10
CA ILE A 286 -6.12 5.61 14.09
C ILE A 286 -7.47 6.30 13.90
N LEU A 287 -8.56 5.53 13.74
CA LEU A 287 -9.89 6.12 13.57
C LEU A 287 -10.30 6.97 14.78
N GLU A 288 -10.04 6.50 15.99
CA GLU A 288 -10.35 7.26 17.22
C GLU A 288 -9.53 8.56 17.33
N GLU A 289 -8.22 8.50 17.08
CA GLU A 289 -7.30 9.66 17.21
C GLU A 289 -7.50 10.72 16.13
N THR A 290 -7.99 10.33 14.97
CA THR A 290 -8.17 11.21 13.81
C THR A 290 -9.64 11.61 13.57
N GLU A 291 -10.55 11.16 14.45
CA GLU A 291 -12.00 11.29 14.22
C GLU A 291 -12.40 10.72 12.85
N GLY A 292 -11.69 9.65 12.47
CA GLY A 292 -11.80 8.99 11.17
C GLY A 292 -12.98 8.03 11.08
N ASP A 293 -13.12 7.42 9.91
CA ASP A 293 -14.18 6.43 9.68
C ASP A 293 -13.81 5.41 8.61
N LEU A 294 -14.61 4.34 8.50
CA LEU A 294 -14.60 3.40 7.39
C LEU A 294 -15.84 3.59 6.54
N VAL A 295 -15.65 3.55 5.22
CA VAL A 295 -16.69 3.71 4.23
C VAL A 295 -16.73 2.46 3.34
N LEU A 296 -17.94 2.00 3.03
CA LEU A 296 -18.16 0.95 2.04
C LEU A 296 -18.54 1.58 0.71
N VAL A 297 -18.00 1.02 -0.38
CA VAL A 297 -18.34 1.36 -1.76
C VAL A 297 -18.77 0.12 -2.51
N ASP A 298 -19.76 0.27 -3.38
CA ASP A 298 -20.28 -0.79 -4.25
C ASP A 298 -20.17 -0.41 -5.74
N SER A 299 -20.64 -1.29 -6.62
CA SER A 299 -20.64 -1.04 -8.07
C SER A 299 -21.46 0.20 -8.47
N ARG A 300 -22.53 0.49 -7.73
CA ARG A 300 -23.40 1.66 -8.02
C ARG A 300 -22.68 2.97 -7.71
N ASP A 301 -21.88 3.00 -6.63
CA ASP A 301 -21.05 4.15 -6.30
C ASP A 301 -19.98 4.37 -7.36
N PHE A 302 -19.37 3.29 -7.84
CA PHE A 302 -18.39 3.33 -8.90
C PHE A 302 -18.98 3.81 -10.22
N ASP A 303 -20.14 3.27 -10.63
CA ASP A 303 -20.84 3.71 -11.84
C ASP A 303 -21.26 5.19 -11.76
N ARG A 304 -21.68 5.64 -10.58
CA ARG A 304 -22.01 7.06 -10.34
C ARG A 304 -20.78 7.95 -10.49
N LEU A 305 -19.61 7.50 -10.01
CA LEU A 305 -18.35 8.21 -10.17
C LEU A 305 -17.93 8.28 -11.64
N LEU A 306 -18.00 7.17 -12.36
CA LEU A 306 -17.67 7.12 -13.79
C LEU A 306 -18.60 7.95 -14.66
N GLY A 307 -19.90 8.00 -14.33
CA GLY A 307 -20.90 8.82 -15.01
C GLY A 307 -20.95 10.28 -14.55
N GLY A 308 -20.11 10.67 -13.58
CA GLY A 308 -20.06 12.03 -13.05
C GLY A 308 -19.46 13.03 -14.02
N ASP A 309 -19.90 14.29 -13.89
CA ASP A 309 -19.33 15.43 -14.61
C ASP A 309 -18.52 16.28 -13.63
N PHE A 310 -17.23 16.41 -13.89
CA PHE A 310 -16.26 17.14 -13.08
C PHE A 310 -15.73 18.36 -13.86
N GLY A 311 -16.61 19.31 -14.09
CA GLY A 311 -16.25 20.54 -14.81
C GLY A 311 -16.15 20.38 -16.33
N GLY A 312 -16.97 19.51 -16.93
CA GLY A 312 -16.98 19.22 -18.37
C GLY A 312 -16.14 18.02 -18.78
N ALA A 313 -15.59 17.27 -17.81
CA ALA A 313 -14.78 16.07 -18.05
C ALA A 313 -15.23 14.92 -17.14
N GLY A 314 -15.06 13.68 -17.58
CA GLY A 314 -15.23 12.51 -16.74
C GLY A 314 -14.06 12.34 -15.77
N ILE A 315 -14.25 11.53 -14.72
CA ILE A 315 -13.19 11.30 -13.70
C ILE A 315 -11.90 10.73 -14.30
N LEU A 316 -12.01 9.90 -15.34
CA LEU A 316 -10.84 9.31 -16.00
C LEU A 316 -10.02 10.38 -16.74
N ASP A 317 -10.69 11.34 -17.39
CA ASP A 317 -10.02 12.44 -18.06
C ASP A 317 -9.35 13.39 -17.05
N VAL A 318 -9.99 13.61 -15.89
CA VAL A 318 -9.43 14.40 -14.80
C VAL A 318 -8.16 13.74 -14.24
N LEU A 319 -8.18 12.44 -14.02
CA LEU A 319 -6.99 11.68 -13.55
C LEU A 319 -5.87 11.72 -14.60
N ALA A 320 -6.20 11.50 -15.87
CA ALA A 320 -5.22 11.57 -16.97
C ALA A 320 -4.60 12.98 -17.09
N ALA A 321 -5.41 14.05 -16.93
CA ALA A 321 -4.91 15.43 -16.92
C ALA A 321 -3.97 15.73 -15.75
N ALA A 322 -4.19 15.08 -14.59
CA ALA A 322 -3.29 15.13 -13.45
C ALA A 322 -2.02 14.25 -13.64
N GLY A 323 -1.93 13.51 -14.77
CA GLY A 323 -0.84 12.61 -15.07
C GLY A 323 -0.85 11.34 -14.18
N VAL A 324 -2.02 10.97 -13.66
CA VAL A 324 -2.16 9.80 -12.80
C VAL A 324 -2.65 8.61 -13.62
N ASP A 325 -1.87 7.57 -13.67
CA ASP A 325 -2.23 6.33 -14.34
C ASP A 325 -3.13 5.48 -13.45
N ILE A 326 -4.31 5.15 -13.98
CA ILE A 326 -5.15 4.09 -13.40
C ILE A 326 -4.71 2.79 -14.03
N PHE A 327 -4.21 1.89 -13.20
CA PHE A 327 -3.78 0.60 -13.69
C PHE A 327 -4.98 -0.35 -13.81
N VAL A 328 -5.43 -0.54 -15.04
CA VAL A 328 -6.57 -1.41 -15.37
C VAL A 328 -6.08 -2.59 -16.20
N ARG A 329 -6.45 -3.79 -15.81
CA ARG A 329 -6.25 -5.01 -16.61
C ARG A 329 -7.57 -5.75 -16.77
N GLU A 330 -7.88 -6.15 -18.00
CA GLU A 330 -9.12 -6.87 -18.34
C GLU A 330 -10.40 -6.21 -17.78
N GLY A 331 -10.41 -4.85 -17.79
CA GLY A 331 -11.56 -4.08 -17.31
C GLY A 331 -11.66 -3.98 -15.78
N GLU A 332 -10.68 -4.48 -15.06
CA GLU A 332 -10.64 -4.43 -13.59
C GLU A 332 -9.53 -3.48 -13.09
N ILE A 333 -9.85 -2.63 -12.12
CA ILE A 333 -8.86 -1.78 -11.45
C ILE A 333 -8.01 -2.67 -10.55
N VAL A 334 -6.71 -2.75 -10.84
CA VAL A 334 -5.77 -3.58 -10.07
C VAL A 334 -5.02 -2.79 -9.01
N GLU A 335 -5.06 -1.46 -9.04
CA GLU A 335 -4.55 -0.61 -7.96
C GLU A 335 -5.25 0.75 -7.94
N THR A 336 -5.31 1.35 -6.75
CA THR A 336 -5.86 2.68 -6.51
C THR A 336 -4.82 3.55 -5.81
N THR A 337 -4.90 4.85 -6.04
CA THR A 337 -4.06 5.84 -5.37
C THR A 337 -4.73 6.34 -4.08
N GLY A 338 -3.93 6.89 -3.17
CA GLY A 338 -4.45 7.63 -2.03
C GLY A 338 -5.01 8.99 -2.45
N LEU A 339 -6.03 9.46 -1.76
CA LEU A 339 -6.57 10.80 -1.93
C LEU A 339 -6.31 11.64 -0.68
N LEU A 340 -5.87 12.87 -0.90
CA LEU A 340 -5.72 13.88 0.13
C LEU A 340 -6.79 14.93 -0.09
N ALA A 341 -7.58 15.22 0.93
CA ALA A 341 -8.58 16.29 0.86
C ALA A 341 -8.13 17.47 1.72
N LEU A 342 -8.13 18.65 1.12
CA LEU A 342 -7.87 19.91 1.74
C LEU A 342 -9.21 20.66 1.84
N THR A 343 -9.71 20.85 3.05
CA THR A 343 -10.89 21.68 3.28
C THR A 343 -10.40 23.12 3.38
N GLY A 344 -10.72 23.90 2.36
CA GLY A 344 -10.20 25.24 2.14
C GLY A 344 -10.08 26.13 3.38
N ALA A 345 -9.04 26.92 3.36
CA ALA A 345 -8.80 27.98 4.32
C ALA A 345 -9.81 29.11 4.15
#